data_5764306d99df3c6759fa3dbc03e6a149
#
_entry.id   5764306d99df3c6759fa3dbc03e6a149
#
_cell.length_a   1.000
_cell.length_b   1.000
_cell.length_c   1.000
_cell.angle_alpha   90.00
_cell.angle_beta   90.00
_cell.angle_gamma   90.00
#
_symmetry.space_group_name_H-M   'P 1'
#
loop_
_entity.id
_entity.type
_entity.pdbx_description
1 polymer ?
#
loop_
_entity_poly.entity_id
_entity_poly.type
_entity_poly.pdbx_seq_one_letter_code
_entity_poly.pdbx_strand_id
1 'polypeptide(L)'
;MALAPEVAACTAVLASQPDDIKALCGLGSALLRRGEFAAALKNFQRAVDLVPDCVEALAGQGECSLELGDFEDARDCFELARAHAPEFLPALRGCGRLQRLSGDFDGAAALFTEALVLAGPHADLFFELGLTLSGAGDMAGAKEAYEKALVVEPSHLGALVNLGLGFLTQSADPARAQIIFERACHFHPEAVAAQANYGLALQEQGYFSQAIAHYDALLAKHADVIEYRWNRALAYLYLGDYPRGWPDYELRHVRGGRDIRRQFGLPEWAGDAVHGRHLLVYAEQGVGDEIMFASCLSQLISDAASVTIECDQRLATLFARSFTSATVHGRTRDADLEWLQLLPSHDAQIAIGSLPRLLRKSADEFQPDAGYLVPDRERVEKWRRRLTVAGDAWTIGLSWRGGTRKTRGTLRSLELTDFLPLAMSGQRRFVCLQRGDCSAEIEMLRAAGMNIDYWPEVLDDLEETAALIAALDLVISVDNTMVHLAGAMGKACWTLLTHVPDWRYGVAGGTMPWYPSLRLFRQSSDRTWPPVVSAVVAALSQFSVR
;
A
#
# COMPACT_ATOMS: atom_id res chain seq x y z
N MET A 1 -9.35 -27.49 -17.96
CA MET A 1 -9.68 -28.81 -18.55
C MET A 1 -9.75 -28.82 -20.08
N ALA A 2 -10.12 -27.75 -20.76
CA ALA A 2 -10.28 -27.71 -22.23
C ALA A 2 -8.97 -27.84 -23.05
N LEU A 3 -7.80 -27.51 -22.51
CA LEU A 3 -6.49 -27.51 -23.20
C LEU A 3 -5.80 -28.88 -23.27
N ALA A 4 -6.25 -29.86 -22.49
CA ALA A 4 -5.66 -31.20 -22.51
C ALA A 4 -5.82 -31.95 -23.87
N PRO A 5 -6.96 -31.82 -24.59
CA PRO A 5 -7.12 -32.43 -25.91
C PRO A 5 -6.21 -31.80 -26.98
N GLU A 6 -5.96 -30.47 -26.93
CA GLU A 6 -5.07 -29.79 -27.88
C GLU A 6 -3.61 -30.25 -27.72
N VAL A 7 -3.14 -30.31 -26.48
CA VAL A 7 -1.81 -30.81 -26.15
C VAL A 7 -1.66 -32.26 -26.64
N ALA A 8 -2.64 -33.11 -26.35
CA ALA A 8 -2.62 -34.51 -26.79
C ALA A 8 -2.62 -34.64 -28.33
N ALA A 9 -3.40 -33.86 -29.02
CA ALA A 9 -3.47 -33.87 -30.49
C ALA A 9 -2.14 -33.44 -31.12
N CYS A 10 -1.55 -32.32 -30.69
CA CYS A 10 -0.26 -31.86 -31.19
C CYS A 10 0.86 -32.87 -30.86
N THR A 11 0.85 -33.44 -29.65
CA THR A 11 1.83 -34.46 -29.23
C THR A 11 1.73 -35.73 -30.10
N ALA A 12 0.52 -36.17 -30.47
CA ALA A 12 0.32 -37.31 -31.35
C ALA A 12 0.86 -37.07 -32.78
N VAL A 13 0.70 -35.86 -33.31
CA VAL A 13 1.29 -35.47 -34.60
C VAL A 13 2.82 -35.50 -34.51
N LEU A 14 3.40 -34.90 -33.46
CA LEU A 14 4.85 -34.86 -33.28
C LEU A 14 5.49 -36.24 -33.03
N ALA A 15 4.72 -37.19 -32.53
CA ALA A 15 5.21 -38.58 -32.39
C ALA A 15 5.45 -39.25 -33.74
N SER A 16 4.70 -38.88 -34.78
CA SER A 16 4.87 -39.43 -36.15
C SER A 16 5.64 -38.47 -37.06
N GLN A 17 5.54 -37.17 -36.82
CA GLN A 17 6.21 -36.11 -37.60
C GLN A 17 6.88 -35.11 -36.62
N PRO A 18 8.09 -35.43 -36.13
CA PRO A 18 8.75 -34.68 -35.09
C PRO A 18 9.07 -33.23 -35.45
N ASP A 19 9.16 -32.91 -36.74
CA ASP A 19 9.54 -31.57 -37.26
C ASP A 19 8.35 -30.83 -37.92
N ASP A 20 7.11 -31.26 -37.61
CA ASP A 20 5.93 -30.53 -38.06
C ASP A 20 5.80 -29.17 -37.34
N ILE A 21 6.10 -28.11 -38.07
CA ILE A 21 6.13 -26.72 -37.55
C ILE A 21 4.77 -26.33 -36.95
N LYS A 22 3.68 -26.66 -37.61
CA LYS A 22 2.33 -26.34 -37.16
C LYS A 22 2.00 -27.04 -35.84
N ALA A 23 2.42 -28.29 -35.68
CA ALA A 23 2.21 -29.04 -34.45
C ALA A 23 3.14 -28.51 -33.31
N LEU A 24 4.36 -28.10 -33.62
CA LEU A 24 5.27 -27.46 -32.66
C LEU A 24 4.71 -26.13 -32.16
N CYS A 25 4.28 -25.23 -33.05
CA CYS A 25 3.67 -23.97 -32.69
C CYS A 25 2.35 -24.17 -31.93
N GLY A 26 1.52 -25.12 -32.36
CA GLY A 26 0.27 -25.45 -31.68
C GLY A 26 0.47 -25.98 -30.26
N LEU A 27 1.46 -26.90 -30.07
CA LEU A 27 1.83 -27.43 -28.75
C LEU A 27 2.43 -26.31 -27.87
N GLY A 28 3.33 -25.49 -28.41
CA GLY A 28 3.89 -24.34 -27.73
C GLY A 28 2.83 -23.40 -27.22
N SER A 29 1.87 -23.03 -28.10
CA SER A 29 0.75 -22.15 -27.74
C SER A 29 -0.18 -22.75 -26.68
N ALA A 30 -0.46 -24.05 -26.73
CA ALA A 30 -1.27 -24.73 -25.73
C ALA A 30 -0.58 -24.81 -24.37
N LEU A 31 0.74 -25.03 -24.33
CA LEU A 31 1.55 -25.03 -23.12
C LEU A 31 1.69 -23.62 -22.53
N LEU A 32 1.86 -22.61 -23.38
CA LEU A 32 1.89 -21.19 -22.97
C LEU A 32 0.59 -20.80 -22.26
N ARG A 33 -0.57 -21.16 -22.81
CA ARG A 33 -1.88 -20.92 -22.15
C ARG A 33 -2.05 -21.68 -20.83
N ARG A 34 -1.26 -22.75 -20.60
CA ARG A 34 -1.23 -23.49 -19.32
C ARG A 34 -0.24 -22.92 -18.32
N GLY A 35 0.55 -21.90 -18.69
CA GLY A 35 1.63 -21.36 -17.86
C GLY A 35 2.88 -22.24 -17.82
N GLU A 36 3.00 -23.24 -18.71
CA GLU A 36 4.16 -24.12 -18.81
C GLU A 36 5.23 -23.51 -19.72
N PHE A 37 5.68 -22.29 -19.38
CA PHE A 37 6.49 -21.41 -20.22
C PHE A 37 7.79 -22.07 -20.71
N ALA A 38 8.52 -22.76 -19.82
CA ALA A 38 9.78 -23.44 -20.20
C ALA A 38 9.57 -24.60 -21.17
N ALA A 39 8.43 -25.30 -21.09
CA ALA A 39 8.09 -26.37 -22.03
C ALA A 39 7.60 -25.79 -23.37
N ALA A 40 6.82 -24.68 -23.33
CA ALA A 40 6.38 -23.96 -24.52
C ALA A 40 7.58 -23.42 -25.30
N LEU A 41 8.54 -22.78 -24.60
CA LEU A 41 9.76 -22.21 -25.18
C LEU A 41 10.54 -23.24 -26.01
N LYS A 42 10.73 -24.45 -25.51
CA LYS A 42 11.43 -25.52 -26.23
C LYS A 42 10.77 -25.90 -27.58
N ASN A 43 9.45 -25.86 -27.64
CA ASN A 43 8.73 -26.18 -28.87
C ASN A 43 8.85 -25.04 -29.88
N PHE A 44 8.71 -23.78 -29.43
CA PHE A 44 8.89 -22.61 -30.29
C PHE A 44 10.33 -22.50 -30.78
N GLN A 45 11.33 -22.71 -29.91
CA GLN A 45 12.74 -22.74 -30.29
C GLN A 45 13.01 -23.76 -31.39
N ARG A 46 12.50 -25.00 -31.23
CA ARG A 46 12.65 -26.03 -32.26
C ARG A 46 12.00 -25.61 -33.59
N ALA A 47 10.84 -24.95 -33.54
CA ALA A 47 10.17 -24.44 -34.74
C ALA A 47 11.02 -23.35 -35.43
N VAL A 48 11.65 -22.43 -34.67
CA VAL A 48 12.56 -21.41 -35.18
C VAL A 48 13.85 -22.02 -35.72
N ASP A 49 14.40 -23.04 -35.07
CA ASP A 49 15.59 -23.76 -35.56
C ASP A 49 15.34 -24.42 -36.93
N LEU A 50 14.11 -24.89 -37.18
CA LEU A 50 13.71 -25.52 -38.44
C LEU A 50 13.30 -24.47 -39.50
N VAL A 51 12.63 -23.40 -39.10
CA VAL A 51 12.13 -22.33 -39.97
C VAL A 51 12.38 -20.98 -39.28
N PRO A 52 13.56 -20.36 -39.51
CA PRO A 52 13.98 -19.14 -38.80
C PRO A 52 13.09 -17.91 -39.00
N ASP A 53 12.28 -17.87 -40.04
CA ASP A 53 11.34 -16.79 -40.36
C ASP A 53 9.87 -17.13 -39.97
N CYS A 54 9.68 -18.20 -39.20
CA CYS A 54 8.34 -18.54 -38.68
C CYS A 54 7.89 -17.52 -37.64
N VAL A 55 7.08 -16.56 -38.06
CA VAL A 55 6.65 -15.43 -37.20
C VAL A 55 5.83 -15.87 -36.01
N GLU A 56 5.03 -16.92 -36.13
CA GLU A 56 4.25 -17.53 -35.04
C GLU A 56 5.18 -18.13 -33.97
N ALA A 57 6.25 -18.80 -34.41
CA ALA A 57 7.22 -19.40 -33.49
C ALA A 57 8.07 -18.33 -32.79
N LEU A 58 8.55 -17.33 -33.54
CA LEU A 58 9.29 -16.19 -33.01
C LEU A 58 8.47 -15.42 -31.95
N ALA A 59 7.23 -15.06 -32.26
CA ALA A 59 6.38 -14.36 -31.30
C ALA A 59 6.04 -15.22 -30.09
N GLY A 60 5.82 -16.53 -30.28
CA GLY A 60 5.61 -17.48 -29.18
C GLY A 60 6.85 -17.65 -28.28
N GLN A 61 8.03 -17.67 -28.86
CA GLN A 61 9.31 -17.66 -28.12
C GLN A 61 9.43 -16.37 -27.30
N GLY A 62 9.22 -15.21 -27.94
CA GLY A 62 9.26 -13.93 -27.26
C GLY A 62 8.26 -13.81 -26.09
N GLU A 63 7.05 -14.35 -26.24
CA GLU A 63 6.05 -14.38 -25.17
C GLU A 63 6.51 -15.28 -24.00
N CYS A 64 7.12 -16.45 -24.29
CA CYS A 64 7.67 -17.31 -23.25
C CYS A 64 8.84 -16.65 -22.51
N SER A 65 9.75 -16.01 -23.23
CA SER A 65 10.89 -15.30 -22.65
C SER A 65 10.44 -14.13 -21.79
N LEU A 66 9.41 -13.40 -22.23
CA LEU A 66 8.79 -12.32 -21.45
C LEU A 66 8.23 -12.82 -20.11
N GLU A 67 7.50 -13.94 -20.12
CA GLU A 67 6.92 -14.52 -18.90
C GLU A 67 7.99 -15.16 -17.98
N LEU A 68 9.13 -15.57 -18.52
CA LEU A 68 10.29 -16.07 -17.77
C LEU A 68 11.18 -14.93 -17.25
N GLY A 69 10.96 -13.69 -17.68
CA GLY A 69 11.73 -12.52 -17.26
C GLY A 69 12.98 -12.24 -18.08
N ASP A 70 13.17 -12.95 -19.19
CA ASP A 70 14.25 -12.71 -20.15
C ASP A 70 13.81 -11.66 -21.18
N PHE A 71 13.94 -10.39 -20.80
CA PHE A 71 13.44 -9.28 -21.58
C PHE A 71 14.29 -8.98 -22.84
N GLU A 72 15.58 -9.36 -22.83
CA GLU A 72 16.46 -9.19 -24.01
C GLU A 72 16.06 -10.17 -25.11
N ASP A 73 16.00 -11.46 -24.79
CA ASP A 73 15.57 -12.49 -25.75
C ASP A 73 14.13 -12.23 -26.25
N ALA A 74 13.21 -11.82 -25.36
CA ALA A 74 11.86 -11.45 -25.75
C ALA A 74 11.84 -10.31 -26.77
N ARG A 75 12.67 -9.27 -26.59
CA ARG A 75 12.79 -8.14 -27.51
C ARG A 75 13.28 -8.61 -28.89
N ASP A 76 14.39 -9.35 -28.93
CA ASP A 76 14.97 -9.83 -30.17
C ASP A 76 13.97 -10.67 -30.97
N CYS A 77 13.26 -11.57 -30.29
CA CYS A 77 12.24 -12.40 -30.92
C CYS A 77 11.08 -11.59 -31.51
N PHE A 78 10.53 -10.61 -30.75
CA PHE A 78 9.44 -9.79 -31.27
C PHE A 78 9.87 -8.85 -32.37
N GLU A 79 11.07 -8.26 -32.31
CA GLU A 79 11.62 -7.41 -33.37
C GLU A 79 11.86 -8.20 -34.64
N LEU A 80 12.39 -9.41 -34.53
CA LEU A 80 12.58 -10.30 -35.68
C LEU A 80 11.24 -10.72 -36.29
N ALA A 81 10.25 -11.08 -35.47
CA ALA A 81 8.90 -11.39 -35.95
C ALA A 81 8.28 -10.19 -36.70
N ARG A 82 8.46 -8.96 -36.20
CA ARG A 82 8.00 -7.73 -36.88
C ARG A 82 8.77 -7.41 -38.15
N ALA A 83 10.04 -7.74 -38.20
CA ALA A 83 10.83 -7.55 -39.43
C ALA A 83 10.31 -8.42 -40.58
N HIS A 84 9.87 -9.66 -40.27
CA HIS A 84 9.27 -10.56 -41.25
C HIS A 84 7.79 -10.27 -41.55
N ALA A 85 7.03 -9.84 -40.55
CA ALA A 85 5.62 -9.51 -40.67
C ALA A 85 5.26 -8.28 -39.82
N PRO A 86 5.39 -7.05 -40.34
CA PRO A 86 5.17 -5.82 -39.56
C PRO A 86 3.80 -5.70 -38.91
N GLU A 87 2.78 -6.26 -39.52
CA GLU A 87 1.39 -6.23 -39.06
C GLU A 87 0.99 -7.44 -38.19
N PHE A 88 1.94 -8.28 -37.81
CA PHE A 88 1.65 -9.47 -37.00
C PHE A 88 1.29 -9.09 -35.57
N LEU A 89 0.01 -9.19 -35.25
CA LEU A 89 -0.55 -8.73 -33.97
C LEU A 89 0.14 -9.25 -32.72
N PRO A 90 0.50 -10.56 -32.61
CA PRO A 90 1.21 -11.07 -31.43
C PRO A 90 2.55 -10.38 -31.20
N ALA A 91 3.31 -10.06 -32.26
CA ALA A 91 4.58 -9.36 -32.13
C ALA A 91 4.39 -7.89 -31.75
N LEU A 92 3.42 -7.19 -32.34
CA LEU A 92 3.05 -5.82 -31.94
C LEU A 92 2.67 -5.75 -30.48
N ARG A 93 1.82 -6.68 -30.02
CA ARG A 93 1.41 -6.81 -28.62
C ARG A 93 2.61 -7.06 -27.69
N GLY A 94 3.49 -7.97 -28.06
CA GLY A 94 4.70 -8.29 -27.30
C GLY A 94 5.64 -7.10 -27.16
N CYS A 95 5.91 -6.38 -28.24
CA CYS A 95 6.69 -5.14 -28.21
C CYS A 95 6.03 -4.08 -27.31
N GLY A 96 4.72 -3.88 -27.41
CA GLY A 96 3.98 -2.94 -26.56
C GLY A 96 4.09 -3.29 -25.08
N ARG A 97 3.98 -4.58 -24.72
CA ARG A 97 4.18 -5.06 -23.34
C ARG A 97 5.60 -4.80 -22.83
N LEU A 98 6.63 -5.03 -23.65
CA LEU A 98 8.02 -4.74 -23.31
C LEU A 98 8.26 -3.25 -23.08
N GLN A 99 7.77 -2.38 -23.98
CA GLN A 99 7.88 -0.92 -23.82
C GLN A 99 7.18 -0.46 -22.52
N ARG A 100 5.97 -0.96 -22.23
CA ARG A 100 5.28 -0.66 -20.98
C ARG A 100 6.09 -1.08 -19.75
N LEU A 101 6.72 -2.26 -19.77
CA LEU A 101 7.55 -2.76 -18.67
C LEU A 101 8.84 -1.96 -18.48
N SER A 102 9.39 -1.41 -19.58
CA SER A 102 10.56 -0.49 -19.52
C SER A 102 10.20 0.94 -19.14
N GLY A 103 8.89 1.26 -19.01
CA GLY A 103 8.40 2.60 -18.68
C GLY A 103 8.19 3.52 -19.88
N ASP A 104 8.39 3.03 -21.11
CA ASP A 104 8.03 3.75 -22.34
C ASP A 104 6.53 3.59 -22.62
N PHE A 105 5.74 4.35 -21.88
CA PHE A 105 4.28 4.27 -21.98
C PHE A 105 3.75 4.86 -23.30
N ASP A 106 4.40 5.90 -23.82
CA ASP A 106 3.98 6.54 -25.09
C ASP A 106 4.20 5.58 -26.28
N GLY A 107 5.37 4.96 -26.35
CA GLY A 107 5.66 3.95 -27.36
C GLY A 107 4.73 2.73 -27.26
N ALA A 108 4.47 2.24 -26.05
CA ALA A 108 3.55 1.14 -25.82
C ALA A 108 2.12 1.48 -26.28
N ALA A 109 1.62 2.66 -25.93
CA ALA A 109 0.27 3.11 -26.34
C ALA A 109 0.14 3.24 -27.86
N ALA A 110 1.20 3.72 -28.54
CA ALA A 110 1.22 3.77 -30.01
C ALA A 110 1.12 2.38 -30.63
N LEU A 111 1.87 1.39 -30.12
CA LEU A 111 1.83 0.02 -30.63
C LEU A 111 0.47 -0.66 -30.41
N PHE A 112 -0.15 -0.48 -29.24
CA PHE A 112 -1.47 -1.04 -28.99
C PHE A 112 -2.55 -0.35 -29.84
N THR A 113 -2.41 0.95 -30.11
CA THR A 113 -3.30 1.68 -31.04
C THR A 113 -3.13 1.19 -32.46
N GLU A 114 -1.91 0.99 -32.93
CA GLU A 114 -1.61 0.39 -34.24
C GLU A 114 -2.24 -1.00 -34.36
N ALA A 115 -2.06 -1.85 -33.34
CA ALA A 115 -2.65 -3.17 -33.29
C ALA A 115 -4.20 -3.13 -33.35
N LEU A 116 -4.83 -2.15 -32.67
CA LEU A 116 -6.28 -1.95 -32.71
C LEU A 116 -6.78 -1.47 -34.09
N VAL A 117 -5.99 -0.66 -34.80
CA VAL A 117 -6.31 -0.25 -36.18
C VAL A 117 -6.31 -1.46 -37.11
N LEU A 118 -5.36 -2.37 -36.95
CA LEU A 118 -5.21 -3.56 -37.78
C LEU A 118 -6.26 -4.65 -37.45
N ALA A 119 -6.46 -4.92 -36.16
CA ALA A 119 -7.36 -6.00 -35.70
C ALA A 119 -8.82 -5.57 -35.61
N GLY A 120 -9.10 -4.28 -35.57
CA GLY A 120 -10.39 -3.77 -35.11
C GLY A 120 -10.57 -3.88 -33.58
N PRO A 121 -11.78 -3.67 -33.07
CA PRO A 121 -12.05 -3.74 -31.64
C PRO A 121 -11.70 -5.12 -31.06
N HIS A 122 -10.74 -5.14 -30.12
CA HIS A 122 -10.24 -6.36 -29.48
C HIS A 122 -10.07 -6.14 -27.97
N ALA A 123 -10.68 -7.01 -27.16
CA ALA A 123 -10.75 -6.81 -25.70
C ALA A 123 -9.36 -6.77 -25.03
N ASP A 124 -8.50 -7.73 -25.35
CA ASP A 124 -7.14 -7.78 -24.77
C ASP A 124 -6.31 -6.55 -25.15
N LEU A 125 -6.42 -6.05 -26.40
CA LEU A 125 -5.67 -4.86 -26.84
C LEU A 125 -6.17 -3.59 -26.12
N PHE A 126 -7.48 -3.44 -25.95
CA PHE A 126 -8.02 -2.35 -25.13
C PHE A 126 -7.59 -2.47 -23.67
N PHE A 127 -7.53 -3.68 -23.14
CA PHE A 127 -7.06 -3.93 -21.77
C PHE A 127 -5.57 -3.55 -21.61
N GLU A 128 -4.70 -3.99 -22.53
CA GLU A 128 -3.27 -3.63 -22.51
C GLU A 128 -3.05 -2.12 -22.66
N LEU A 129 -3.84 -1.47 -23.54
CA LEU A 129 -3.84 -0.01 -23.65
C LEU A 129 -4.25 0.66 -22.33
N GLY A 130 -5.28 0.13 -21.67
CA GLY A 130 -5.71 0.61 -20.35
C GLY A 130 -4.65 0.47 -19.28
N LEU A 131 -3.92 -0.66 -19.23
CA LEU A 131 -2.78 -0.85 -18.33
C LEU A 131 -1.66 0.16 -18.62
N THR A 132 -1.39 0.43 -19.90
CA THR A 132 -0.36 1.37 -20.34
C THR A 132 -0.69 2.80 -19.92
N LEU A 133 -1.91 3.25 -20.18
CA LEU A 133 -2.40 4.59 -19.79
C LEU A 133 -2.41 4.75 -18.26
N SER A 134 -2.81 3.71 -17.53
CA SER A 134 -2.74 3.71 -16.07
C SER A 134 -1.30 3.85 -15.56
N GLY A 135 -0.33 3.17 -16.19
CA GLY A 135 1.09 3.29 -15.90
C GLY A 135 1.64 4.70 -16.17
N ALA A 136 1.20 5.33 -17.24
CA ALA A 136 1.51 6.71 -17.61
C ALA A 136 0.87 7.75 -16.68
N GLY A 137 -0.13 7.34 -15.87
CA GLY A 137 -0.89 8.24 -15.00
C GLY A 137 -2.14 8.84 -15.65
N ASP A 138 -2.44 8.49 -16.90
CA ASP A 138 -3.72 8.85 -17.55
C ASP A 138 -4.83 7.88 -17.11
N MET A 139 -5.42 8.21 -15.97
CA MET A 139 -6.46 7.39 -15.37
C MET A 139 -7.80 7.48 -16.09
N ALA A 140 -8.07 8.61 -16.75
CA ALA A 140 -9.28 8.80 -17.53
C ALA A 140 -9.24 7.96 -18.81
N GLY A 141 -8.14 8.01 -19.53
CA GLY A 141 -7.90 7.16 -20.71
C GLY A 141 -7.90 5.67 -20.37
N ALA A 142 -7.26 5.30 -19.23
CA ALA A 142 -7.26 3.91 -18.76
C ALA A 142 -8.68 3.39 -18.51
N LYS A 143 -9.52 4.16 -17.82
CA LYS A 143 -10.94 3.83 -17.59
C LYS A 143 -11.68 3.62 -18.91
N GLU A 144 -11.55 4.55 -19.86
CA GLU A 144 -12.19 4.44 -21.16
C GLU A 144 -11.76 3.19 -21.92
N ALA A 145 -10.46 2.86 -21.88
CA ALA A 145 -9.93 1.66 -22.52
C ALA A 145 -10.48 0.38 -21.89
N TYR A 146 -10.57 0.28 -20.55
CA TYR A 146 -11.20 -0.85 -19.88
C TYR A 146 -12.70 -0.97 -20.22
N GLU A 147 -13.43 0.15 -20.28
CA GLU A 147 -14.84 0.16 -20.68
C GLU A 147 -15.01 -0.35 -22.12
N LYS A 148 -14.14 0.05 -23.06
CA LYS A 148 -14.12 -0.48 -24.43
C LYS A 148 -13.81 -1.97 -24.49
N ALA A 149 -12.85 -2.46 -23.67
CA ALA A 149 -12.61 -3.90 -23.54
C ALA A 149 -13.88 -4.65 -23.13
N LEU A 150 -14.64 -4.11 -22.17
CA LEU A 150 -15.89 -4.72 -21.67
C LEU A 150 -17.08 -4.59 -22.61
N VAL A 151 -17.03 -3.65 -23.57
CA VAL A 151 -18.00 -3.60 -24.67
C VAL A 151 -17.77 -4.75 -25.65
N VAL A 152 -16.50 -5.07 -25.93
CA VAL A 152 -16.12 -6.18 -26.82
C VAL A 152 -16.34 -7.53 -26.11
N GLU A 153 -15.87 -7.65 -24.89
CA GLU A 153 -15.96 -8.87 -24.07
C GLU A 153 -16.43 -8.52 -22.64
N PRO A 154 -17.75 -8.61 -22.37
CA PRO A 154 -18.32 -8.27 -21.06
C PRO A 154 -17.78 -9.07 -19.88
N SER A 155 -17.17 -10.22 -20.15
CA SER A 155 -16.59 -11.14 -19.16
C SER A 155 -15.08 -10.95 -18.96
N HIS A 156 -14.43 -10.00 -19.64
CA HIS A 156 -12.98 -9.84 -19.57
C HIS A 156 -12.50 -9.52 -18.15
N LEU A 157 -11.94 -10.54 -17.46
CA LEU A 157 -11.61 -10.47 -16.02
C LEU A 157 -10.64 -9.32 -15.69
N GLY A 158 -9.58 -9.15 -16.46
CA GLY A 158 -8.57 -8.11 -16.23
C GLY A 158 -9.19 -6.70 -16.30
N ALA A 159 -10.07 -6.46 -17.29
CA ALA A 159 -10.75 -5.17 -17.44
C ALA A 159 -11.74 -4.91 -16.31
N LEU A 160 -12.52 -5.93 -15.89
CA LEU A 160 -13.43 -5.81 -14.75
C LEU A 160 -12.67 -5.49 -13.46
N VAL A 161 -11.58 -6.21 -13.18
CA VAL A 161 -10.79 -6.00 -11.96
C VAL A 161 -10.15 -4.62 -11.94
N ASN A 162 -9.51 -4.19 -13.03
CA ASN A 162 -8.82 -2.90 -13.06
C ASN A 162 -9.80 -1.70 -13.10
N LEU A 163 -10.94 -1.83 -13.79
CA LEU A 163 -11.99 -0.81 -13.75
C LEU A 163 -12.56 -0.66 -12.33
N GLY A 164 -12.85 -1.76 -11.65
CA GLY A 164 -13.34 -1.76 -10.27
C GLY A 164 -12.32 -1.13 -9.30
N LEU A 165 -11.04 -1.47 -9.43
CA LEU A 165 -9.96 -0.84 -8.64
C LEU A 165 -9.84 0.67 -8.91
N GLY A 166 -10.02 1.11 -10.16
CA GLY A 166 -10.08 2.52 -10.52
C GLY A 166 -11.19 3.27 -9.78
N PHE A 167 -12.38 2.68 -9.65
CA PHE A 167 -13.46 3.27 -8.86
C PHE A 167 -13.12 3.35 -7.36
N LEU A 168 -12.43 2.37 -6.80
CA LEU A 168 -12.01 2.41 -5.39
C LEU A 168 -10.94 3.45 -5.11
N THR A 169 -9.92 3.53 -5.98
CA THR A 169 -8.69 4.26 -5.66
C THR A 169 -8.67 5.70 -6.13
N GLN A 170 -9.43 6.01 -7.17
CA GLN A 170 -9.39 7.33 -7.84
C GLN A 170 -10.70 8.10 -7.69
N SER A 171 -11.82 7.42 -7.89
CA SER A 171 -13.13 8.07 -7.87
C SER A 171 -13.81 8.02 -6.51
N ALA A 172 -13.24 7.32 -5.53
CA ALA A 172 -13.83 7.06 -4.20
C ALA A 172 -15.30 6.56 -4.28
N ASP A 173 -15.61 5.80 -5.34
CA ASP A 173 -16.96 5.26 -5.57
C ASP A 173 -16.99 3.74 -5.37
N PRO A 174 -16.96 3.28 -4.10
CA PRO A 174 -16.95 1.84 -3.82
C PRO A 174 -18.27 1.14 -4.16
N ALA A 175 -19.37 1.88 -4.32
CA ALA A 175 -20.65 1.31 -4.75
C ALA A 175 -20.58 0.87 -6.21
N ARG A 176 -20.02 1.70 -7.11
CA ARG A 176 -19.75 1.29 -8.50
C ARG A 176 -18.72 0.17 -8.56
N ALA A 177 -17.65 0.26 -7.78
CA ALA A 177 -16.66 -0.81 -7.70
C ALA A 177 -17.29 -2.15 -7.32
N GLN A 178 -18.20 -2.17 -6.34
CA GLN A 178 -18.92 -3.37 -5.93
C GLN A 178 -19.69 -3.99 -7.09
N ILE A 179 -20.44 -3.18 -7.86
CA ILE A 179 -21.21 -3.66 -9.02
C ILE A 179 -20.29 -4.30 -10.07
N ILE A 180 -19.13 -3.69 -10.33
CA ILE A 180 -18.16 -4.22 -11.30
C ILE A 180 -17.55 -5.54 -10.79
N PHE A 181 -17.18 -5.62 -9.52
CA PHE A 181 -16.62 -6.85 -8.94
C PHE A 181 -17.69 -7.95 -8.81
N GLU A 182 -18.95 -7.62 -8.57
CA GLU A 182 -20.05 -8.58 -8.59
C GLU A 182 -20.20 -9.22 -9.98
N ARG A 183 -20.09 -8.43 -11.05
CA ARG A 183 -20.02 -8.96 -12.42
C ARG A 183 -18.81 -9.85 -12.63
N ALA A 184 -17.62 -9.43 -12.13
CA ALA A 184 -16.41 -10.25 -12.22
C ALA A 184 -16.59 -11.59 -11.50
N CYS A 185 -17.16 -11.60 -10.30
CA CYS A 185 -17.47 -12.82 -9.55
C CYS A 185 -18.52 -13.71 -10.24
N HIS A 186 -19.49 -13.10 -10.91
CA HIS A 186 -20.52 -13.83 -11.69
C HIS A 186 -19.89 -14.60 -12.86
N PHE A 187 -19.06 -13.94 -13.66
CA PHE A 187 -18.40 -14.56 -14.81
C PHE A 187 -17.25 -15.49 -14.40
N HIS A 188 -16.55 -15.18 -13.31
CA HIS A 188 -15.33 -15.87 -12.84
C HIS A 188 -15.42 -16.19 -11.35
N PRO A 189 -16.30 -17.11 -10.92
CA PRO A 189 -16.56 -17.39 -9.50
C PRO A 189 -15.34 -17.89 -8.72
N GLU A 190 -14.38 -18.52 -9.41
CA GLU A 190 -13.14 -19.03 -8.80
C GLU A 190 -11.96 -18.03 -8.88
N ALA A 191 -12.16 -16.85 -9.48
CA ALA A 191 -11.09 -15.87 -9.59
C ALA A 191 -10.83 -15.18 -8.25
N VAL A 192 -9.68 -15.49 -7.62
CA VAL A 192 -9.29 -14.93 -6.33
C VAL A 192 -9.32 -13.41 -6.33
N ALA A 193 -8.79 -12.77 -7.38
CA ALA A 193 -8.77 -11.32 -7.50
C ALA A 193 -10.18 -10.70 -7.51
N ALA A 194 -11.13 -11.30 -8.23
CA ALA A 194 -12.51 -10.81 -8.28
C ALA A 194 -13.17 -10.90 -6.91
N GLN A 195 -13.07 -12.06 -6.27
CA GLN A 195 -13.68 -12.33 -4.96
C GLN A 195 -13.06 -11.47 -3.84
N ALA A 196 -11.73 -11.34 -3.84
CA ALA A 196 -11.03 -10.52 -2.84
C ALA A 196 -11.41 -9.03 -2.98
N ASN A 197 -11.48 -8.51 -4.20
CA ASN A 197 -11.82 -7.12 -4.46
C ASN A 197 -13.31 -6.82 -4.24
N TYR A 198 -14.21 -7.78 -4.45
CA TYR A 198 -15.63 -7.63 -4.05
C TYR A 198 -15.75 -7.41 -2.54
N GLY A 199 -15.09 -8.24 -1.73
CA GLY A 199 -15.07 -8.05 -0.28
C GLY A 199 -14.38 -6.75 0.14
N LEU A 200 -13.33 -6.32 -0.58
CA LEU A 200 -12.70 -5.02 -0.35
C LEU A 200 -13.67 -3.86 -0.64
N ALA A 201 -14.46 -3.94 -1.72
CA ALA A 201 -15.47 -2.92 -2.02
C ALA A 201 -16.57 -2.83 -0.95
N LEU A 202 -16.93 -3.94 -0.31
CA LEU A 202 -17.81 -3.94 0.86
C LEU A 202 -17.16 -3.22 2.05
N GLN A 203 -15.89 -3.50 2.34
CA GLN A 203 -15.16 -2.82 3.43
C GLN A 203 -15.08 -1.30 3.18
N GLU A 204 -14.79 -0.88 1.95
CA GLU A 204 -14.72 0.52 1.56
C GLU A 204 -16.07 1.27 1.69
N GLN A 205 -17.17 0.55 1.75
CA GLN A 205 -18.49 1.10 2.08
C GLN A 205 -18.80 1.07 3.58
N GLY A 206 -17.92 0.48 4.39
CA GLY A 206 -18.15 0.27 5.82
C GLY A 206 -18.96 -1.00 6.14
N TYR A 207 -19.22 -1.86 5.17
CA TYR A 207 -19.99 -3.11 5.34
C TYR A 207 -19.10 -4.27 5.81
N PHE A 208 -18.34 -4.03 6.89
CA PHE A 208 -17.32 -4.98 7.39
C PHE A 208 -17.90 -6.35 7.73
N SER A 209 -19.08 -6.41 8.37
CA SER A 209 -19.72 -7.69 8.70
C SER A 209 -20.09 -8.50 7.45
N GLN A 210 -20.51 -7.82 6.37
CA GLN A 210 -20.81 -8.48 5.10
C GLN A 210 -19.53 -8.96 4.41
N ALA A 211 -18.46 -8.16 4.46
CA ALA A 211 -17.16 -8.56 3.94
C ALA A 211 -16.60 -9.79 4.69
N ILE A 212 -16.71 -9.83 6.02
CA ILE A 212 -16.31 -10.98 6.82
C ILE A 212 -17.11 -12.23 6.42
N ALA A 213 -18.44 -12.13 6.33
CA ALA A 213 -19.27 -13.25 5.93
C ALA A 213 -18.93 -13.78 4.52
N HIS A 214 -18.63 -12.87 3.59
CA HIS A 214 -18.17 -13.22 2.25
C HIS A 214 -16.84 -13.99 2.29
N TYR A 215 -15.82 -13.47 3.01
CA TYR A 215 -14.53 -14.16 3.14
C TYR A 215 -14.65 -15.48 3.90
N ASP A 216 -15.50 -15.59 4.92
CA ASP A 216 -15.74 -16.85 5.63
C ASP A 216 -16.31 -17.92 4.69
N ALA A 217 -17.26 -17.55 3.83
CA ALA A 217 -17.83 -18.48 2.84
C ALA A 217 -16.79 -18.95 1.80
N LEU A 218 -15.86 -18.07 1.38
CA LEU A 218 -14.77 -18.42 0.49
C LEU A 218 -13.72 -19.30 1.16
N LEU A 219 -13.34 -18.96 2.40
CA LEU A 219 -12.34 -19.72 3.18
C LEU A 219 -12.83 -21.09 3.60
N ALA A 220 -14.14 -21.31 3.69
CA ALA A 220 -14.69 -22.65 3.87
C ALA A 220 -14.39 -23.61 2.70
N LYS A 221 -14.12 -23.06 1.51
CA LYS A 221 -13.77 -23.83 0.31
C LYS A 221 -12.27 -23.76 -0.02
N HIS A 222 -11.64 -22.64 0.28
CA HIS A 222 -10.28 -22.29 -0.11
C HIS A 222 -9.51 -21.73 1.10
N ALA A 223 -9.27 -22.57 2.11
CA ALA A 223 -8.72 -22.18 3.42
C ALA A 223 -7.35 -21.47 3.36
N ASP A 224 -6.53 -21.77 2.35
CA ASP A 224 -5.15 -21.32 2.24
C ASP A 224 -4.98 -20.04 1.41
N VAL A 225 -6.08 -19.45 0.91
CA VAL A 225 -5.97 -18.21 0.10
C VAL A 225 -5.64 -17.04 1.00
N ILE A 226 -4.40 -16.55 0.86
CA ILE A 226 -3.80 -15.49 1.70
C ILE A 226 -4.60 -14.19 1.58
N GLU A 227 -5.04 -13.82 0.39
CA GLU A 227 -5.79 -12.58 0.13
C GLU A 227 -7.10 -12.53 0.91
N TYR A 228 -7.83 -13.65 0.99
CA TYR A 228 -9.09 -13.72 1.74
C TYR A 228 -8.86 -13.62 3.25
N ARG A 229 -7.87 -14.34 3.76
CA ARG A 229 -7.49 -14.31 5.17
C ARG A 229 -7.02 -12.91 5.57
N TRP A 230 -6.13 -12.31 4.79
CA TRP A 230 -5.61 -10.96 5.02
C TRP A 230 -6.72 -9.90 5.06
N ASN A 231 -7.57 -9.87 4.02
CA ASN A 231 -8.64 -8.86 3.96
C ASN A 231 -9.68 -9.06 5.07
N ARG A 232 -9.99 -10.31 5.45
CA ARG A 232 -10.84 -10.61 6.60
C ARG A 232 -10.21 -10.15 7.91
N ALA A 233 -8.91 -10.35 8.10
CA ALA A 233 -8.18 -9.90 9.28
C ALA A 233 -8.29 -8.39 9.45
N LEU A 234 -8.08 -7.63 8.38
CA LEU A 234 -8.26 -6.17 8.42
C LEU A 234 -9.70 -5.80 8.79
N ALA A 235 -10.71 -6.48 8.24
CA ALA A 235 -12.11 -6.23 8.61
C ALA A 235 -12.38 -6.48 10.11
N TYR A 236 -11.78 -7.51 10.72
CA TYR A 236 -11.84 -7.72 12.15
C TYR A 236 -11.16 -6.59 12.93
N LEU A 237 -9.97 -6.15 12.51
CA LEU A 237 -9.25 -5.04 13.16
C LEU A 237 -10.03 -3.73 13.07
N TYR A 238 -10.69 -3.44 11.95
CA TYR A 238 -11.60 -2.29 11.82
C TYR A 238 -12.71 -2.31 12.88
N LEU A 239 -13.26 -3.48 13.15
CA LEU A 239 -14.34 -3.67 14.16
C LEU A 239 -13.82 -3.75 15.60
N GLY A 240 -12.49 -3.71 15.82
CA GLY A 240 -11.87 -3.91 17.13
C GLY A 240 -11.89 -5.36 17.62
N ASP A 241 -12.15 -6.31 16.74
CA ASP A 241 -12.08 -7.74 17.04
C ASP A 241 -10.63 -8.23 16.90
N TYR A 242 -9.81 -7.77 17.82
CA TYR A 242 -8.38 -8.03 17.85
C TYR A 242 -8.03 -9.53 17.91
N PRO A 243 -8.73 -10.38 18.72
CA PRO A 243 -8.43 -11.80 18.80
C PRO A 243 -8.55 -12.53 17.46
N ARG A 244 -9.50 -12.13 16.61
CA ARG A 244 -9.68 -12.71 15.27
C ARG A 244 -8.83 -12.02 14.20
N GLY A 245 -8.52 -10.75 14.37
CA GLY A 245 -7.74 -9.98 13.39
C GLY A 245 -6.24 -10.25 13.43
N TRP A 246 -5.63 -10.24 14.62
CA TRP A 246 -4.17 -10.35 14.75
C TRP A 246 -3.55 -11.63 14.18
N PRO A 247 -4.13 -12.85 14.34
CA PRO A 247 -3.51 -14.05 13.81
C PRO A 247 -3.25 -13.99 12.30
N ASP A 248 -4.21 -13.53 11.52
CA ASP A 248 -4.07 -13.40 10.07
C ASP A 248 -3.39 -12.09 9.64
N TYR A 249 -3.22 -11.10 10.55
CA TYR A 249 -2.36 -9.93 10.29
C TYR A 249 -0.88 -10.31 10.12
N GLU A 250 -0.45 -11.45 10.65
CA GLU A 250 0.88 -12.01 10.42
C GLU A 250 1.15 -12.38 8.94
N LEU A 251 0.11 -12.54 8.14
CA LEU A 251 0.23 -12.80 6.70
C LEU A 251 0.87 -11.63 5.93
N ARG A 252 1.03 -10.44 6.55
CA ARG A 252 1.80 -9.34 5.97
C ARG A 252 3.22 -9.75 5.58
N HIS A 253 3.80 -10.70 6.29
CA HIS A 253 5.15 -11.20 6.04
C HIS A 253 5.27 -11.99 4.73
N VAL A 254 4.28 -12.80 4.39
CA VAL A 254 4.30 -13.70 3.22
C VAL A 254 3.42 -13.22 2.07
N ARG A 255 2.68 -12.13 2.27
CA ARG A 255 1.82 -11.56 1.23
C ARG A 255 2.67 -11.10 0.04
N GLY A 256 2.30 -11.55 -1.17
CA GLY A 256 3.07 -11.31 -2.39
C GLY A 256 4.14 -12.37 -2.67
N GLY A 257 4.10 -13.51 -1.99
CA GLY A 257 4.95 -14.67 -2.27
C GLY A 257 6.39 -14.56 -1.75
N ARG A 258 6.69 -13.54 -0.94
CA ARG A 258 8.00 -13.36 -0.31
C ARG A 258 7.83 -13.21 1.19
N ASP A 259 8.62 -13.98 1.97
CA ASP A 259 8.75 -13.73 3.40
C ASP A 259 9.66 -12.52 3.62
N ILE A 260 9.09 -11.43 4.13
CA ILE A 260 9.81 -10.18 4.42
C ILE A 260 10.28 -10.08 5.87
N ARG A 261 10.15 -11.16 6.67
CA ARG A 261 10.70 -11.20 8.02
C ARG A 261 12.22 -11.04 7.98
N ARG A 262 12.72 -10.28 8.94
CA ARG A 262 14.16 -10.15 9.11
C ARG A 262 14.71 -11.43 9.73
N GLN A 263 15.85 -11.90 9.21
CA GLN A 263 16.49 -13.14 9.66
C GLN A 263 17.76 -12.81 10.45
N PHE A 264 17.67 -12.90 11.77
CA PHE A 264 18.81 -12.69 12.67
C PHE A 264 19.37 -14.02 13.20
N GLY A 265 18.87 -15.15 12.72
CA GLY A 265 19.27 -16.48 13.19
C GLY A 265 18.69 -16.84 14.57
N LEU A 266 17.69 -16.10 15.04
CA LEU A 266 17.03 -16.30 16.32
C LEU A 266 15.62 -16.92 16.09
N PRO A 267 15.09 -17.70 17.06
CA PRO A 267 13.71 -18.15 17.01
C PRO A 267 12.74 -16.98 17.18
N GLU A 268 11.60 -17.04 16.50
CA GLU A 268 10.52 -16.05 16.69
C GLU A 268 9.88 -16.24 18.07
N TRP A 269 9.70 -15.15 18.81
CA TRP A 269 9.00 -15.17 20.10
C TRP A 269 7.50 -15.41 19.88
N ALA A 270 6.99 -16.50 20.43
CA ALA A 270 5.61 -16.94 20.26
C ALA A 270 4.64 -16.42 21.35
N GLY A 271 5.13 -15.66 22.35
CA GLY A 271 4.32 -15.12 23.45
C GLY A 271 4.42 -15.93 24.74
N ASP A 272 5.39 -16.83 24.84
CA ASP A 272 5.76 -17.49 26.10
C ASP A 272 6.38 -16.48 27.08
N ALA A 273 6.54 -16.89 28.36
CA ALA A 273 7.04 -16.02 29.43
C ALA A 273 8.38 -15.36 29.04
N VAL A 274 8.45 -14.04 29.18
CA VAL A 274 9.63 -13.24 28.79
C VAL A 274 10.57 -12.95 29.98
N HIS A 275 10.13 -13.27 31.18
CA HIS A 275 10.94 -13.04 32.38
C HIS A 275 12.29 -13.78 32.29
N GLY A 276 13.38 -13.04 32.46
CA GLY A 276 14.72 -13.57 32.33
C GLY A 276 15.24 -13.72 30.88
N ARG A 277 14.46 -13.35 29.86
CA ARG A 277 14.85 -13.45 28.45
C ARG A 277 15.40 -12.15 27.88
N HIS A 278 16.27 -12.29 26.90
CA HIS A 278 16.84 -11.22 26.10
C HIS A 278 16.18 -11.22 24.72
N LEU A 279 15.41 -10.19 24.40
CA LEU A 279 14.61 -10.13 23.17
C LEU A 279 15.17 -9.11 22.18
N LEU A 280 15.13 -9.47 20.89
CA LEU A 280 15.36 -8.56 19.78
C LEU A 280 14.00 -8.21 19.14
N VAL A 281 13.63 -6.93 19.19
CA VAL A 281 12.46 -6.38 18.48
C VAL A 281 12.95 -5.66 17.24
N TYR A 282 12.44 -6.03 16.06
CA TYR A 282 12.89 -5.43 14.81
C TYR A 282 11.75 -4.74 14.06
N ALA A 283 12.08 -3.66 13.34
CA ALA A 283 11.17 -2.91 12.51
C ALA A 283 11.01 -3.56 11.12
N GLU A 284 9.79 -3.56 10.57
CA GLU A 284 9.49 -4.18 9.27
C GLU A 284 8.47 -3.41 8.42
N GLN A 285 7.88 -2.35 8.96
CA GLN A 285 6.88 -1.51 8.29
C GLN A 285 7.36 -0.07 8.13
N GLY A 286 6.44 0.87 7.94
CA GLY A 286 6.76 2.29 7.83
C GLY A 286 6.97 2.97 9.17
N VAL A 287 7.62 4.14 9.16
CA VAL A 287 7.94 4.91 10.37
C VAL A 287 6.72 5.19 11.25
N GLY A 288 5.55 5.48 10.65
CA GLY A 288 4.31 5.68 11.40
C GLY A 288 3.86 4.42 12.14
N ASP A 289 4.04 3.25 11.51
CA ASP A 289 3.74 1.95 12.10
C ASP A 289 4.71 1.62 13.24
N GLU A 290 6.01 1.87 13.04
CA GLU A 290 7.02 1.68 14.08
C GLU A 290 6.70 2.52 15.31
N ILE A 291 6.35 3.80 15.12
CA ILE A 291 5.94 4.69 16.20
C ILE A 291 4.73 4.11 16.93
N MET A 292 3.68 3.71 16.21
CA MET A 292 2.46 3.22 16.82
C MET A 292 2.67 1.92 17.61
N PHE A 293 3.35 0.96 17.02
CA PHE A 293 3.60 -0.34 17.67
C PHE A 293 4.61 -0.25 18.81
N ALA A 294 5.45 0.81 18.84
CA ALA A 294 6.34 1.10 19.98
C ALA A 294 5.57 1.33 21.29
N SER A 295 4.27 1.60 21.25
CA SER A 295 3.40 1.62 22.45
C SER A 295 3.40 0.31 23.24
N CYS A 296 3.81 -0.80 22.63
CA CYS A 296 3.96 -2.10 23.27
C CYS A 296 5.31 -2.28 24.01
N LEU A 297 6.30 -1.44 23.68
CA LEU A 297 7.69 -1.65 24.14
C LEU A 297 7.85 -1.43 25.63
N SER A 298 7.19 -0.44 26.22
CA SER A 298 7.30 -0.16 27.66
C SER A 298 6.92 -1.38 28.51
N GLN A 299 5.83 -2.06 28.15
CA GLN A 299 5.41 -3.30 28.79
C GLN A 299 6.45 -4.42 28.61
N LEU A 300 6.90 -4.63 27.37
CA LEU A 300 7.89 -5.67 27.05
C LEU A 300 9.21 -5.45 27.80
N ILE A 301 9.69 -4.20 27.87
CA ILE A 301 10.93 -3.81 28.57
C ILE A 301 10.80 -4.06 30.08
N SER A 302 9.62 -3.82 30.65
CA SER A 302 9.36 -4.10 32.08
C SER A 302 9.41 -5.59 32.41
N ASP A 303 8.98 -6.42 31.49
CA ASP A 303 8.77 -7.85 31.72
C ASP A 303 9.97 -8.72 31.36
N ALA A 304 10.81 -8.29 30.40
CA ALA A 304 11.98 -9.01 29.90
C ALA A 304 13.25 -8.72 30.74
N ALA A 305 14.28 -9.57 30.63
CA ALA A 305 15.60 -9.29 31.19
C ALA A 305 16.30 -8.14 30.45
N SER A 306 16.22 -8.11 29.14
CA SER A 306 16.62 -6.98 28.29
C SER A 306 15.90 -7.00 26.96
N VAL A 307 15.77 -5.83 26.36
CA VAL A 307 15.20 -5.65 25.02
C VAL A 307 16.20 -4.85 24.17
N THR A 308 16.49 -5.38 23.00
CA THR A 308 17.18 -4.62 21.94
C THR A 308 16.15 -4.25 20.89
N ILE A 309 16.10 -2.99 20.49
CA ILE A 309 15.17 -2.43 19.51
C ILE A 309 15.94 -2.04 18.27
N GLU A 310 15.71 -2.71 17.15
CA GLU A 310 16.12 -2.25 15.84
C GLU A 310 14.98 -1.43 15.23
N CYS A 311 15.24 -0.16 14.90
CA CYS A 311 14.25 0.76 14.34
C CYS A 311 14.80 1.51 13.11
N ASP A 312 13.95 2.25 12.41
CA ASP A 312 14.39 3.19 11.36
C ASP A 312 15.42 4.17 11.97
N GLN A 313 16.53 4.41 11.26
CA GLN A 313 17.63 5.28 11.71
C GLN A 313 17.12 6.65 12.18
N ARG A 314 16.07 7.17 11.54
CA ARG A 314 15.49 8.48 11.89
C ARG A 314 14.78 8.49 13.25
N LEU A 315 14.42 7.32 13.79
CA LEU A 315 13.79 7.16 15.10
C LEU A 315 14.79 6.83 16.21
N ALA A 316 16.01 6.43 15.87
CA ALA A 316 16.95 5.85 16.81
C ALA A 316 17.22 6.74 18.04
N THR A 317 17.47 8.03 17.84
CA THR A 317 17.74 8.99 18.92
C THR A 317 16.52 9.20 19.81
N LEU A 318 15.34 9.36 19.20
CA LEU A 318 14.08 9.52 19.92
C LEU A 318 13.73 8.27 20.73
N PHE A 319 13.90 7.08 20.16
CA PHE A 319 13.64 5.82 20.86
C PHE A 319 14.65 5.56 21.98
N ALA A 320 15.94 5.82 21.77
CA ALA A 320 16.96 5.66 22.81
C ALA A 320 16.69 6.55 24.04
N ARG A 321 16.20 7.77 23.83
CA ARG A 321 15.78 8.67 24.91
C ARG A 321 14.49 8.23 25.58
N SER A 322 13.57 7.64 24.82
CA SER A 322 12.25 7.24 25.32
C SER A 322 12.29 5.91 26.06
N PHE A 323 13.11 4.98 25.62
CA PHE A 323 13.23 3.62 26.14
C PHE A 323 14.61 3.37 26.77
N THR A 324 14.92 4.11 27.84
CA THR A 324 16.25 4.16 28.45
C THR A 324 16.76 2.82 29.00
N SER A 325 15.88 1.87 29.27
CA SER A 325 16.22 0.51 29.73
C SER A 325 16.38 -0.49 28.58
N ALA A 326 16.23 -0.05 27.32
CA ALA A 326 16.48 -0.86 26.14
C ALA A 326 17.74 -0.40 25.41
N THR A 327 18.34 -1.31 24.65
CA THR A 327 19.39 -0.96 23.67
C THR A 327 18.72 -0.64 22.34
N VAL A 328 18.99 0.52 21.75
CA VAL A 328 18.41 0.94 20.48
C VAL A 328 19.45 0.97 19.39
N HIS A 329 19.15 0.33 18.27
CA HIS A 329 19.97 0.34 17.06
C HIS A 329 19.16 0.93 15.89
N GLY A 330 19.73 1.97 15.27
CA GLY A 330 19.13 2.58 14.08
C GLY A 330 19.53 1.83 12.82
N ARG A 331 18.56 1.28 12.11
CA ARG A 331 18.75 0.56 10.87
C ARG A 331 18.93 1.54 9.69
N THR A 332 20.04 1.38 8.97
CA THR A 332 20.21 1.90 7.61
C THR A 332 19.62 0.92 6.59
N ARG A 333 19.47 1.32 5.33
CA ARG A 333 18.88 0.46 4.29
C ARG A 333 19.72 -0.79 3.99
N ASP A 334 21.00 -0.73 4.22
CA ASP A 334 21.92 -1.85 4.02
C ASP A 334 21.88 -2.77 5.23
N ALA A 335 21.65 -4.06 4.97
CA ALA A 335 21.39 -5.08 6.00
C ALA A 335 22.68 -5.54 6.70
N ASP A 336 23.45 -4.61 7.27
CA ASP A 336 24.58 -4.97 8.12
C ASP A 336 24.07 -5.51 9.46
N LEU A 337 24.54 -6.72 9.82
CA LEU A 337 24.22 -7.40 11.08
C LEU A 337 25.44 -7.43 12.03
N GLU A 338 26.57 -6.80 11.69
CA GLU A 338 27.79 -6.81 12.53
C GLU A 338 27.52 -6.20 13.91
N TRP A 339 26.65 -5.20 14.00
CA TRP A 339 26.25 -4.59 15.26
C TRP A 339 25.64 -5.59 16.25
N LEU A 340 24.99 -6.64 15.77
CA LEU A 340 24.37 -7.66 16.63
C LEU A 340 25.42 -8.48 17.38
N GLN A 341 26.61 -8.66 16.79
CA GLN A 341 27.73 -9.39 17.41
C GLN A 341 28.35 -8.63 18.58
N LEU A 342 28.09 -7.31 18.66
CA LEU A 342 28.57 -6.45 19.74
C LEU A 342 27.67 -6.46 20.98
N LEU A 343 26.51 -7.11 20.88
CA LEU A 343 25.50 -7.17 21.93
C LEU A 343 25.51 -8.53 22.63
N PRO A 344 24.95 -8.63 23.85
CA PRO A 344 24.68 -9.91 24.49
C PRO A 344 23.84 -10.81 23.59
N SER A 345 23.98 -12.13 23.76
CA SER A 345 23.15 -13.09 23.02
C SER A 345 21.66 -12.86 23.30
N HIS A 346 20.83 -12.96 22.26
CA HIS A 346 19.39 -12.88 22.36
C HIS A 346 18.78 -14.27 22.34
N ASP A 347 17.68 -14.46 23.07
CA ASP A 347 16.96 -15.75 23.17
C ASP A 347 15.90 -15.89 22.06
N ALA A 348 15.35 -14.76 21.59
CA ALA A 348 14.34 -14.73 20.55
C ALA A 348 14.25 -13.36 19.87
N GLN A 349 13.62 -13.36 18.70
CA GLN A 349 13.30 -12.15 17.94
C GLN A 349 11.80 -11.99 17.72
N ILE A 350 11.34 -10.76 17.45
CA ILE A 350 9.96 -10.48 17.05
C ILE A 350 9.88 -9.20 16.23
N ALA A 351 9.03 -9.21 15.19
CA ALA A 351 8.67 -8.01 14.47
C ALA A 351 7.84 -7.07 15.37
N ILE A 352 8.12 -5.77 15.33
CA ILE A 352 7.41 -4.78 16.16
C ILE A 352 5.89 -4.80 15.89
N GLY A 353 5.47 -5.01 14.63
CA GLY A 353 4.06 -5.13 14.26
C GLY A 353 3.39 -6.45 14.69
N SER A 354 4.15 -7.42 15.23
CA SER A 354 3.62 -8.66 15.81
C SER A 354 3.37 -8.55 17.32
N LEU A 355 3.91 -7.53 17.99
CA LEU A 355 3.71 -7.30 19.41
C LEU A 355 2.23 -7.17 19.81
N PRO A 356 1.37 -6.43 19.04
CA PRO A 356 -0.04 -6.30 19.39
C PRO A 356 -0.80 -7.63 19.47
N ARG A 357 -0.44 -8.61 18.66
CA ARG A 357 -1.02 -9.97 18.72
C ARG A 357 -0.87 -10.59 20.11
N LEU A 358 0.19 -10.26 20.81
CA LEU A 358 0.53 -10.80 22.11
C LEU A 358 0.06 -9.90 23.26
N LEU A 359 0.10 -8.57 23.07
CA LEU A 359 -0.04 -7.56 24.12
C LEU A 359 -1.28 -6.66 23.99
N ARG A 360 -2.11 -6.81 22.93
CA ARG A 360 -3.29 -5.98 22.64
C ARG A 360 -4.42 -6.85 22.10
N LYS A 361 -4.87 -7.81 22.90
CA LYS A 361 -5.93 -8.78 22.53
C LYS A 361 -7.34 -8.23 22.71
N SER A 362 -7.49 -7.17 23.52
CA SER A 362 -8.77 -6.49 23.76
C SER A 362 -8.56 -4.98 23.79
N ALA A 363 -9.64 -4.22 23.69
CA ALA A 363 -9.59 -2.75 23.78
C ALA A 363 -9.04 -2.26 25.14
N ASP A 364 -9.27 -3.00 26.20
CA ASP A 364 -8.84 -2.65 27.57
C ASP A 364 -7.33 -2.82 27.77
N GLU A 365 -6.66 -3.57 26.90
CA GLU A 365 -5.21 -3.76 26.96
C GLU A 365 -4.43 -2.63 26.30
N PHE A 366 -5.10 -1.70 25.60
CA PHE A 366 -4.48 -0.47 25.14
C PHE A 366 -4.32 0.48 26.33
N GLN A 367 -3.09 0.61 26.80
CA GLN A 367 -2.82 1.42 27.98
C GLN A 367 -3.03 2.91 27.70
N PRO A 368 -3.75 3.63 28.59
CA PRO A 368 -4.05 5.05 28.40
C PRO A 368 -2.88 5.96 28.82
N ASP A 369 -1.62 5.58 28.53
CA ASP A 369 -0.48 6.41 28.89
C ASP A 369 -0.52 7.73 28.12
N ALA A 370 -0.20 8.80 28.85
CA ALA A 370 -0.20 10.19 28.33
C ALA A 370 0.85 10.42 27.23
N GLY A 371 1.63 9.42 26.89
CA GLY A 371 2.68 9.41 25.87
C GLY A 371 3.84 8.52 26.31
N TYR A 372 4.50 7.89 25.34
CA TYR A 372 5.65 6.99 25.57
C TYR A 372 6.91 7.46 24.81
N LEU A 373 6.80 8.43 23.91
CA LEU A 373 7.95 9.07 23.29
C LEU A 373 8.29 10.40 23.98
N VAL A 374 9.57 10.58 24.26
CA VAL A 374 10.11 11.74 24.98
C VAL A 374 10.95 12.57 24.01
N PRO A 375 10.48 13.75 23.57
CA PRO A 375 11.23 14.64 22.70
C PRO A 375 12.42 15.29 23.47
N ASP A 376 13.41 15.78 22.73
CA ASP A 376 14.55 16.49 23.31
C ASP A 376 14.11 17.79 23.97
N ARG A 377 14.37 17.92 25.27
CA ARG A 377 13.89 19.04 26.09
C ARG A 377 14.51 20.39 25.67
N GLU A 378 15.79 20.40 25.30
CA GLU A 378 16.46 21.64 24.91
C GLU A 378 15.95 22.14 23.57
N ARG A 379 15.72 21.21 22.61
CA ARG A 379 15.10 21.53 21.31
C ARG A 379 13.66 22.02 21.49
N VAL A 380 12.88 21.40 22.35
CA VAL A 380 11.51 21.84 22.67
C VAL A 380 11.51 23.28 23.21
N GLU A 381 12.42 23.60 24.17
CA GLU A 381 12.53 24.96 24.73
C GLU A 381 13.01 25.98 23.69
N LYS A 382 13.88 25.58 22.77
CA LYS A 382 14.29 26.43 21.64
C LYS A 382 13.09 26.76 20.74
N TRP A 383 12.27 25.76 20.43
CA TRP A 383 11.06 25.94 19.64
C TRP A 383 10.00 26.80 20.37
N ARG A 384 9.76 26.57 21.65
CA ARG A 384 8.85 27.38 22.45
C ARG A 384 9.25 28.85 22.40
N ARG A 385 10.52 29.17 22.62
CA ARG A 385 11.03 30.55 22.53
C ARG A 385 10.81 31.16 21.14
N ARG A 386 11.06 30.40 20.08
CA ARG A 386 10.86 30.85 18.69
C ARG A 386 9.38 31.11 18.38
N LEU A 387 8.50 30.30 18.92
CA LEU A 387 7.05 30.43 18.73
C LEU A 387 6.45 31.59 19.56
N THR A 388 6.96 31.83 20.77
CA THR A 388 6.45 32.85 21.69
C THR A 388 6.77 34.30 21.28
N VAL A 389 7.84 34.55 20.51
CA VAL A 389 8.28 35.88 20.07
C VAL A 389 7.19 36.68 19.30
N ALA A 390 6.14 36.02 18.83
CA ALA A 390 5.06 36.63 18.06
C ALA A 390 3.79 36.98 18.86
N GLY A 391 3.81 36.88 20.21
CA GLY A 391 2.67 37.19 21.07
C GLY A 391 1.95 35.95 21.62
N ASP A 392 0.88 36.17 22.42
CA ASP A 392 0.12 35.10 23.09
C ASP A 392 -0.83 34.29 22.16
N ALA A 393 -0.59 34.31 20.84
CA ALA A 393 -1.40 33.58 19.89
C ALA A 393 -1.11 32.07 19.98
N TRP A 394 -2.16 31.28 19.97
CA TRP A 394 -2.08 29.82 19.92
C TRP A 394 -1.32 29.33 18.70
N THR A 395 -0.48 28.32 18.91
CA THR A 395 0.34 27.72 17.88
C THR A 395 -0.23 26.36 17.46
N ILE A 396 -0.63 26.25 16.20
CA ILE A 396 -1.29 25.07 15.65
C ILE A 396 -0.49 24.50 14.49
N GLY A 397 -0.06 23.26 14.61
CA GLY A 397 0.57 22.53 13.51
C GLY A 397 -0.47 22.02 12.51
N LEU A 398 -0.22 22.20 11.22
CA LEU A 398 -1.09 21.74 10.13
C LEU A 398 -0.40 20.77 9.19
N SER A 399 -1.08 19.64 8.86
CA SER A 399 -0.68 18.75 7.79
C SER A 399 -1.93 18.22 7.06
N TRP A 400 -1.94 18.32 5.74
CA TRP A 400 -3.14 18.13 4.91
C TRP A 400 -3.03 17.04 3.84
N ARG A 401 -1.84 16.47 3.63
CA ARG A 401 -1.63 15.34 2.72
C ARG A 401 -1.24 14.10 3.50
N GLY A 402 -1.89 12.98 3.20
CA GLY A 402 -1.63 11.69 3.84
C GLY A 402 -1.36 10.59 2.83
N GLY A 403 -0.49 9.65 3.21
CA GLY A 403 -0.21 8.47 2.40
C GLY A 403 0.61 8.74 1.13
N THR A 404 0.69 7.70 0.32
CA THR A 404 1.34 7.67 -1.01
C THR A 404 0.31 7.27 -2.05
N ARG A 405 0.69 7.26 -3.35
CA ARG A 405 -0.17 6.68 -4.41
C ARG A 405 -0.62 5.26 -4.06
N LYS A 406 0.26 4.44 -3.48
CA LYS A 406 -0.04 3.05 -3.10
C LYS A 406 -0.95 2.93 -1.87
N THR A 407 -0.99 3.96 -1.02
CA THR A 407 -1.76 3.99 0.23
C THR A 407 -2.91 5.00 0.19
N ARG A 408 -3.49 5.19 -0.99
CA ARG A 408 -4.66 6.06 -1.24
C ARG A 408 -4.45 7.53 -0.84
N GLY A 409 -3.25 8.05 -1.12
CA GLY A 409 -2.86 9.42 -0.76
C GLY A 409 -3.87 10.48 -1.21
N THR A 410 -4.39 10.37 -2.44
CA THR A 410 -5.38 11.32 -2.98
C THR A 410 -6.65 11.39 -2.15
N LEU A 411 -7.18 10.26 -1.67
CA LEU A 411 -8.42 10.21 -0.87
C LEU A 411 -8.19 10.72 0.56
N ARG A 412 -6.98 10.58 1.08
CA ARG A 412 -6.57 10.98 2.43
C ARG A 412 -6.03 12.40 2.52
N SER A 413 -6.05 13.15 1.42
CA SER A 413 -5.55 14.51 1.34
C SER A 413 -6.70 15.48 1.15
N LEU A 414 -6.57 16.68 1.77
CA LEU A 414 -7.47 17.78 1.56
C LEU A 414 -6.92 18.71 0.48
N GLU A 415 -7.83 19.34 -0.26
CA GLU A 415 -7.47 20.49 -1.07
C GLU A 415 -7.17 21.70 -0.14
N LEU A 416 -6.21 22.50 -0.54
CA LEU A 416 -5.77 23.61 0.29
C LEU A 416 -6.89 24.62 0.60
N THR A 417 -7.81 24.80 -0.34
CA THR A 417 -8.99 25.65 -0.21
C THR A 417 -9.92 25.21 0.92
N ASP A 418 -9.92 23.93 1.26
CA ASP A 418 -10.70 23.40 2.39
C ASP A 418 -10.20 23.93 3.75
N PHE A 419 -8.91 24.30 3.85
CA PHE A 419 -8.32 24.85 5.07
C PHE A 419 -8.55 26.35 5.26
N LEU A 420 -9.00 27.09 4.26
CA LEU A 420 -9.23 28.53 4.36
C LEU A 420 -10.17 28.94 5.52
N PRO A 421 -11.21 28.17 5.87
CA PRO A 421 -12.02 28.49 7.05
C PRO A 421 -11.24 28.52 8.37
N LEU A 422 -10.12 27.79 8.48
CA LEU A 422 -9.25 27.84 9.66
C LEU A 422 -8.53 29.18 9.78
N ALA A 423 -8.14 29.82 8.67
CA ALA A 423 -7.52 31.12 8.65
C ALA A 423 -8.41 32.20 9.29
N MET A 424 -9.73 32.08 9.10
CA MET A 424 -10.73 33.02 9.61
C MET A 424 -11.12 32.78 11.08
N SER A 425 -10.59 31.75 11.73
CA SER A 425 -11.03 31.29 13.04
C SER A 425 -10.41 32.05 14.25
N GLY A 426 -9.86 33.25 14.06
CA GLY A 426 -9.32 34.13 15.10
C GLY A 426 -7.79 34.31 15.04
N GLN A 427 -7.23 35.05 16.00
CA GLN A 427 -5.77 35.30 16.06
C GLN A 427 -5.06 33.99 16.48
N ARG A 428 -4.52 33.27 15.49
CA ARG A 428 -3.77 32.02 15.66
C ARG A 428 -2.52 32.06 14.79
N ARG A 429 -1.49 31.38 15.24
CA ARG A 429 -0.28 31.15 14.48
C ARG A 429 -0.25 29.70 14.04
N PHE A 430 -0.16 29.48 12.75
CA PHE A 430 -0.08 28.15 12.19
C PHE A 430 1.37 27.79 11.86
N VAL A 431 1.68 26.50 11.90
CA VAL A 431 2.99 25.95 11.55
C VAL A 431 2.76 24.81 10.57
N CYS A 432 3.39 24.87 9.40
CA CYS A 432 3.33 23.81 8.43
C CYS A 432 4.10 22.57 8.94
N LEU A 433 3.41 21.47 9.08
CA LEU A 433 3.96 20.13 9.37
C LEU A 433 3.87 19.21 8.14
N GLN A 434 3.52 19.76 6.98
CA GLN A 434 3.41 18.99 5.75
C GLN A 434 4.80 18.75 5.15
N ARG A 435 5.19 17.47 5.07
CA ARG A 435 6.45 17.05 4.48
C ARG A 435 6.42 17.20 2.95
N GLY A 436 7.59 17.49 2.38
CA GLY A 436 7.80 17.77 0.96
C GLY A 436 7.70 19.27 0.67
N ASP A 437 7.95 19.64 -0.58
CA ASP A 437 7.83 21.04 -0.99
C ASP A 437 6.35 21.49 -0.97
N CYS A 438 6.10 22.51 -0.18
CA CYS A 438 4.79 23.13 0.01
C CYS A 438 4.86 24.65 -0.24
N SER A 439 5.92 25.16 -0.85
CA SER A 439 6.18 26.60 -0.98
C SER A 439 5.02 27.33 -1.64
N ALA A 440 4.52 26.81 -2.77
CA ALA A 440 3.40 27.42 -3.49
C ALA A 440 2.10 27.42 -2.68
N GLU A 441 1.83 26.33 -1.95
CA GLU A 441 0.66 26.16 -1.09
C GLU A 441 0.72 27.13 0.10
N ILE A 442 1.89 27.30 0.71
CA ILE A 442 2.09 28.24 1.81
C ILE A 442 1.89 29.69 1.37
N GLU A 443 2.38 30.07 0.19
CA GLU A 443 2.15 31.39 -0.36
C GLU A 443 0.66 31.65 -0.62
N MET A 444 -0.07 30.68 -1.11
CA MET A 444 -1.52 30.75 -1.29
C MET A 444 -2.27 30.95 0.02
N LEU A 445 -1.90 30.21 1.08
CA LEU A 445 -2.47 30.35 2.42
C LEU A 445 -2.18 31.73 3.04
N ARG A 446 -0.94 32.23 2.87
CA ARG A 446 -0.54 33.57 3.32
C ARG A 446 -1.30 34.67 2.59
N ALA A 447 -1.46 34.54 1.27
CA ALA A 447 -2.24 35.48 0.46
C ALA A 447 -3.72 35.52 0.89
N ALA A 448 -4.25 34.38 1.37
CA ALA A 448 -5.59 34.28 1.96
C ALA A 448 -5.69 34.78 3.41
N GLY A 449 -4.61 35.33 3.98
CA GLY A 449 -4.57 35.92 5.31
C GLY A 449 -4.20 34.96 6.45
N MET A 450 -3.76 33.73 6.15
CA MET A 450 -3.32 32.80 7.18
C MET A 450 -1.91 33.15 7.67
N ASN A 451 -1.75 33.35 8.98
CA ASN A 451 -0.44 33.51 9.61
C ASN A 451 0.21 32.12 9.78
N ILE A 452 0.99 31.68 8.79
CA ILE A 452 1.61 30.34 8.75
C ILE A 452 3.12 30.40 8.55
N ASP A 453 3.84 29.73 9.44
CA ASP A 453 5.26 29.50 9.34
C ASP A 453 5.56 28.21 8.57
N TYR A 454 6.68 28.20 7.83
CA TYR A 454 7.13 27.06 7.08
C TYR A 454 8.65 26.91 7.19
N TRP A 455 9.11 25.77 7.68
CA TRP A 455 10.50 25.39 7.87
C TRP A 455 10.72 23.98 7.30
N PRO A 456 10.87 23.84 5.98
CA PRO A 456 10.94 22.51 5.33
C PRO A 456 12.09 21.66 5.85
N GLU A 457 13.24 22.27 6.17
CA GLU A 457 14.43 21.60 6.69
C GLU A 457 14.19 20.88 8.02
N VAL A 458 13.23 21.33 8.81
CA VAL A 458 12.87 20.72 10.09
C VAL A 458 12.12 19.40 9.90
N LEU A 459 11.33 19.30 8.84
CA LEU A 459 10.46 18.15 8.59
C LEU A 459 11.21 16.94 8.02
N ASP A 460 12.45 17.12 7.60
CA ASP A 460 13.33 16.03 7.17
C ASP A 460 14.05 15.35 8.34
N ASP A 461 14.17 16.05 9.48
CA ASP A 461 14.67 15.52 10.73
C ASP A 461 13.52 15.21 11.69
N LEU A 462 13.28 13.91 11.97
CA LEU A 462 12.21 13.49 12.88
C LEU A 462 12.45 13.93 14.33
N GLU A 463 13.68 14.10 14.75
CA GLU A 463 14.04 14.60 16.08
C GLU A 463 13.63 16.07 16.24
N GLU A 464 13.95 16.92 15.24
CA GLU A 464 13.50 18.33 15.21
C GLU A 464 11.97 18.43 15.06
N THR A 465 11.37 17.57 14.19
CA THR A 465 9.92 17.52 14.02
C THR A 465 9.21 17.16 15.33
N ALA A 466 9.70 16.17 16.07
CA ALA A 466 9.14 15.78 17.38
C ALA A 466 9.24 16.94 18.39
N ALA A 467 10.38 17.62 18.45
CA ALA A 467 10.56 18.77 19.32
C ALA A 467 9.64 19.95 18.95
N LEU A 468 9.49 20.22 17.65
CA LEU A 468 8.55 21.23 17.16
C LEU A 468 7.11 20.89 17.55
N ILE A 469 6.65 19.66 17.26
CA ILE A 469 5.30 19.19 17.62
C ILE A 469 5.07 19.32 19.14
N ALA A 470 6.02 18.94 19.96
CA ALA A 470 5.92 19.05 21.41
C ALA A 470 5.81 20.51 21.91
N ALA A 471 6.36 21.46 21.17
CA ALA A 471 6.30 22.89 21.49
C ALA A 471 4.97 23.55 21.07
N LEU A 472 4.22 22.97 20.13
CA LEU A 472 2.91 23.48 19.68
C LEU A 472 1.81 23.29 20.75
N ASP A 473 0.72 24.01 20.63
CA ASP A 473 -0.46 23.84 21.49
C ASP A 473 -1.37 22.72 20.97
N LEU A 474 -1.50 22.60 19.67
CA LEU A 474 -2.36 21.62 19.00
C LEU A 474 -1.75 21.20 17.65
N VAL A 475 -1.97 19.94 17.27
CA VAL A 475 -1.74 19.46 15.90
C VAL A 475 -3.08 19.18 15.24
N ILE A 476 -3.28 19.64 14.01
CA ILE A 476 -4.42 19.29 13.15
C ILE A 476 -3.84 18.63 11.89
N SER A 477 -4.16 17.39 11.66
CA SER A 477 -3.56 16.62 10.59
C SER A 477 -4.54 15.61 9.99
N VAL A 478 -4.38 15.31 8.72
CA VAL A 478 -4.92 14.07 8.17
C VAL A 478 -4.10 12.88 8.69
N ASP A 479 -4.60 11.67 8.46
CA ASP A 479 -3.93 10.43 8.82
C ASP A 479 -2.55 10.29 8.11
N ASN A 480 -1.48 10.58 8.86
CA ASN A 480 -0.08 10.48 8.44
C ASN A 480 0.87 10.37 9.66
N THR A 481 2.18 10.36 9.43
CA THR A 481 3.21 10.20 10.47
C THR A 481 3.14 11.28 11.58
N MET A 482 2.67 12.50 11.28
CA MET A 482 2.57 13.58 12.28
C MET A 482 1.55 13.24 13.38
N VAL A 483 0.47 12.53 13.01
CA VAL A 483 -0.52 12.01 13.97
C VAL A 483 0.12 11.02 14.94
N HIS A 484 0.92 10.10 14.40
CA HIS A 484 1.61 9.10 15.22
C HIS A 484 2.64 9.71 16.15
N LEU A 485 3.45 10.67 15.68
CA LEU A 485 4.39 11.42 16.53
C LEU A 485 3.66 12.19 17.62
N ALA A 486 2.63 12.96 17.28
CA ALA A 486 1.86 13.73 18.26
C ALA A 486 1.21 12.80 19.29
N GLY A 487 0.54 11.74 18.87
CA GLY A 487 -0.12 10.76 19.73
C GLY A 487 0.84 10.05 20.66
N ALA A 488 1.98 9.59 20.15
CA ALA A 488 3.01 8.89 20.92
C ALA A 488 3.67 9.78 21.99
N MET A 489 3.69 11.10 21.79
CA MET A 489 4.15 12.08 22.78
C MET A 489 3.03 12.59 23.72
N GLY A 490 1.81 12.07 23.59
CA GLY A 490 0.66 12.54 24.38
C GLY A 490 0.19 13.94 24.02
N LYS A 491 0.60 14.47 22.85
CA LYS A 491 0.24 15.81 22.38
C LYS A 491 -1.20 15.84 21.88
N ALA A 492 -1.92 16.89 22.22
CA ALA A 492 -3.27 17.12 21.66
C ALA A 492 -3.20 17.14 20.13
N CYS A 493 -3.91 16.22 19.50
CA CYS A 493 -3.94 16.09 18.05
C CYS A 493 -5.38 15.85 17.57
N TRP A 494 -5.82 16.66 16.61
CA TRP A 494 -7.08 16.51 15.93
C TRP A 494 -6.85 15.91 14.56
N THR A 495 -7.37 14.71 14.37
CA THR A 495 -7.11 13.94 13.16
C THR A 495 -8.34 13.94 12.26
N LEU A 496 -8.15 14.40 11.03
CA LEU A 496 -9.17 14.44 10.00
C LEU A 496 -9.12 13.12 9.21
N LEU A 497 -10.22 12.41 9.19
CA LEU A 497 -10.30 11.04 8.66
C LEU A 497 -11.30 10.95 7.50
N THR A 498 -10.98 10.13 6.53
CA THR A 498 -11.91 9.68 5.48
C THR A 498 -13.09 8.93 6.10
N HIS A 499 -14.16 8.74 5.32
CA HIS A 499 -15.34 7.97 5.76
C HIS A 499 -14.96 6.56 6.24
N VAL A 500 -14.12 5.87 5.49
CA VAL A 500 -13.48 4.63 5.92
C VAL A 500 -11.98 4.89 6.01
N PRO A 501 -11.45 5.22 7.20
CA PRO A 501 -10.03 5.50 7.41
C PRO A 501 -9.21 4.20 7.40
N ASP A 502 -7.97 4.25 7.84
CA ASP A 502 -7.21 3.05 8.14
C ASP A 502 -7.80 2.32 9.37
N TRP A 503 -7.66 0.99 9.43
CA TRP A 503 -8.21 0.13 10.50
C TRP A 503 -7.80 0.59 11.92
N ARG A 504 -6.65 1.26 12.06
CA ARG A 504 -6.10 1.77 13.33
C ARG A 504 -7.03 2.74 14.04
N TYR A 505 -7.84 3.44 13.28
CA TYR A 505 -8.78 4.44 13.79
C TYR A 505 -10.17 3.86 14.09
N GLY A 506 -10.40 2.58 13.77
CA GLY A 506 -11.71 1.97 13.91
C GLY A 506 -12.79 2.58 13.02
N VAL A 507 -14.01 2.07 13.14
CA VAL A 507 -15.14 2.44 12.26
C VAL A 507 -15.97 3.62 12.78
N ALA A 508 -15.88 3.94 14.05
CA ALA A 508 -16.72 4.96 14.70
C ALA A 508 -16.01 5.62 15.89
N GLY A 509 -16.64 6.63 16.47
CA GLY A 509 -16.14 7.30 17.65
C GLY A 509 -15.20 8.46 17.37
N GLY A 510 -14.93 9.23 18.40
CA GLY A 510 -14.08 10.44 18.39
C GLY A 510 -12.69 10.21 18.99
N THR A 511 -12.34 8.98 19.36
CA THR A 511 -11.08 8.62 20.01
C THR A 511 -10.44 7.43 19.30
N MET A 512 -9.16 7.18 19.58
CA MET A 512 -8.37 6.09 19.03
C MET A 512 -7.74 5.30 20.18
N PRO A 513 -7.80 3.97 20.17
CA PRO A 513 -7.23 3.16 21.27
C PRO A 513 -5.73 3.38 21.50
N TRP A 514 -4.97 3.58 20.42
CA TRP A 514 -3.52 3.77 20.46
C TRP A 514 -3.06 5.07 21.13
N TYR A 515 -3.86 6.14 21.02
CA TYR A 515 -3.48 7.48 21.48
C TYR A 515 -4.67 8.21 22.10
N PRO A 516 -4.79 8.25 23.43
CA PRO A 516 -5.91 8.91 24.10
C PRO A 516 -5.92 10.43 23.91
N SER A 517 -4.79 11.05 23.52
CA SER A 517 -4.68 12.48 23.25
C SER A 517 -5.28 12.90 21.90
N LEU A 518 -5.72 11.95 21.07
CA LEU A 518 -6.31 12.23 19.77
C LEU A 518 -7.81 12.48 19.86
N ARG A 519 -8.27 13.47 19.08
CA ARG A 519 -9.68 13.68 18.75
C ARG A 519 -9.89 13.48 17.27
N LEU A 520 -10.82 12.61 16.90
CA LEU A 520 -11.07 12.20 15.52
C LEU A 520 -12.25 12.97 14.93
N PHE A 521 -12.05 13.50 13.72
CA PHE A 521 -13.07 14.17 12.89
C PHE A 521 -13.22 13.38 11.59
N ARG A 522 -14.38 12.78 11.37
CA ARG A 522 -14.61 11.82 10.27
C ARG A 522 -15.48 12.43 9.19
N GLN A 523 -15.17 12.11 7.93
CA GLN A 523 -16.12 12.33 6.84
C GLN A 523 -17.39 11.52 7.07
N SER A 524 -18.52 12.09 6.67
CA SER A 524 -19.79 11.39 6.53
C SER A 524 -19.81 10.53 5.24
N SER A 525 -20.94 9.92 4.95
CA SER A 525 -21.09 9.04 3.78
C SER A 525 -20.98 9.78 2.44
N ASP A 526 -21.06 11.10 2.42
CA ASP A 526 -20.82 11.95 1.24
C ASP A 526 -19.34 12.05 0.85
N ARG A 527 -18.42 11.59 1.74
CA ARG A 527 -16.97 11.54 1.53
C ARG A 527 -16.33 12.89 1.21
N THR A 528 -16.92 14.00 1.71
CA THR A 528 -16.43 15.35 1.48
C THR A 528 -15.71 15.91 2.70
N TRP A 529 -14.75 16.83 2.48
CA TRP A 529 -13.95 17.44 3.54
C TRP A 529 -14.58 18.69 4.18
N PRO A 530 -15.33 19.56 3.47
CA PRO A 530 -15.84 20.79 4.05
C PRO A 530 -16.63 20.62 5.36
N PRO A 531 -17.51 19.61 5.53
CA PRO A 531 -18.18 19.40 6.83
C PRO A 531 -17.22 19.05 7.96
N VAL A 532 -16.16 18.29 7.65
CA VAL A 532 -15.11 17.92 8.63
C VAL A 532 -14.37 19.16 9.10
N VAL A 533 -13.93 20.00 8.16
CA VAL A 533 -13.23 21.25 8.48
C VAL A 533 -14.14 22.21 9.26
N SER A 534 -15.41 22.31 8.90
CA SER A 534 -16.40 23.11 9.65
C SER A 534 -16.52 22.65 11.11
N ALA A 535 -16.53 21.33 11.35
CA ALA A 535 -16.55 20.76 12.69
C ALA A 535 -15.26 21.07 13.47
N VAL A 536 -14.10 21.06 12.80
CA VAL A 536 -12.82 21.46 13.38
C VAL A 536 -12.83 22.93 13.77
N VAL A 537 -13.30 23.84 12.90
CA VAL A 537 -13.42 25.28 13.18
C VAL A 537 -14.33 25.55 14.38
N ALA A 538 -15.49 24.88 14.42
CA ALA A 538 -16.41 24.97 15.56
C ALA A 538 -15.77 24.48 16.87
N ALA A 539 -15.01 23.38 16.80
CA ALA A 539 -14.29 22.86 17.97
C ALA A 539 -13.17 23.82 18.43
N LEU A 540 -12.46 24.46 17.49
CA LEU A 540 -11.40 25.42 17.79
C LEU A 540 -11.93 26.65 18.55
N SER A 541 -13.16 27.08 18.30
CA SER A 541 -13.76 28.22 19.04
C SER A 541 -14.00 27.90 20.51
N GLN A 542 -14.09 26.63 20.87
CA GLN A 542 -14.33 26.14 22.23
C GLN A 542 -13.07 25.58 22.91
N PHE A 543 -11.98 25.45 22.15
CA PHE A 543 -10.76 24.86 22.68
C PHE A 543 -10.03 25.86 23.55
N SER A 544 -9.75 25.48 24.80
CA SER A 544 -8.89 26.21 25.74
C SER A 544 -7.76 25.29 26.16
N VAL A 545 -6.49 25.75 26.14
CA VAL A 545 -5.39 25.02 26.77
C VAL A 545 -5.61 25.00 28.27
N ARG A 546 -5.61 23.81 28.86
CA ARG A 546 -5.63 23.64 30.31
C ARG A 546 -4.22 23.75 30.87
#